data_e5437843680cc92dfad299f98f6ab137
#
_entry.id   e5437843680cc92dfad299f98f6ab137
#
_cell.length_a   1.000
_cell.length_b   1.000
_cell.length_c   1.000
_cell.angle_alpha   90.00
_cell.angle_beta   90.00
_cell.angle_gamma   90.00
#
_symmetry.space_group_name_H-M   'P 1'
#
loop_
_entity.id
_entity.type
_entity.pdbx_description
1 polymer ?
#
loop_
_entity_poly.entity_id
_entity_poly.type
_entity_poly.pdbx_seq_one_letter_code
_entity_poly.pdbx_strand_id
1 'polypeptide(L)'
;MSSCRVAGAPGLVGRQTKGGGRSSWHPGPASVPFFPEATPPLSLPSPHLGPCSSASFDCSDRQFHSVAAAWQARLESPMDVKELIPEFYYFPDFLENQNGFDLGCLQLTNEKVGDVVLPPWASSPEDFIQQHRRALESEYVSAHLHEWIDLIFGYKQRGPAAEEALNVFYYCTYEGAVDLDHVADERERKALEGIISNFGQTPCQLLKEPHPARLSAEEAAHRLARLDTNSPSIFQHLDQLKAFFAEVVSDGIPLVLALVPHRQPHSFITQGSPDLLVTVSANGLLGTHNWLPYDRNINNYFSFSKDPTMGNPKTQRLLSGPWVPGSGVNGQALAVAPDGRLLFSGGYWDGSLKCGVGSEAGQGKCDYSVLPMFSHSHADIVTCLALDTCGIYLISGSRDTTCMVWRLLQQVGMWGGLSPKPVQVLYGHEAAVSCVAISTELDMAVSGSEDGTVIIHTIRRGQFVAALRPPGATLPGPVSHLALGSEGQIVVQSSAWERPGVTYSLHLYSVNGRLRASLPLAEQPTALAVTEDFVLLGTAQCALHILHMNKLLPAAPPLPMKVPIRSIAVTKELSHVLVGLEDGKLIVVGAGQPSEVRSSQFARRLWRSSRRISQVSSGETEYNPAEAH
;
A
#
# COMPACT_ATOMS: atom_id res chain seq x y z
N MET A 1 2.33 3.64 -36.26
CA MET A 1 1.91 4.17 -34.93
C MET A 1 0.40 4.28 -34.96
N SER A 2 -0.27 3.22 -34.51
CA SER A 2 -1.72 3.12 -34.58
C SER A 2 -2.32 3.76 -33.33
N SER A 3 -3.24 4.68 -33.53
CA SER A 3 -3.98 5.38 -32.49
C SER A 3 -4.73 4.39 -31.60
N CYS A 4 -4.25 4.13 -30.40
CA CYS A 4 -5.09 3.57 -29.35
C CYS A 4 -6.12 4.64 -28.95
N ARG A 5 -7.37 4.44 -29.30
CA ARG A 5 -8.47 5.28 -28.81
C ARG A 5 -8.71 4.93 -27.34
N VAL A 6 -8.46 5.86 -26.45
CA VAL A 6 -8.91 5.77 -25.07
C VAL A 6 -10.31 6.37 -25.05
N ALA A 7 -11.34 5.55 -24.92
CA ALA A 7 -12.69 6.02 -24.67
C ALA A 7 -12.82 6.42 -23.17
N GLY A 8 -13.49 7.54 -22.93
CA GLY A 8 -13.57 8.14 -21.60
C GLY A 8 -14.37 7.29 -20.62
N ALA A 9 -14.07 7.45 -19.35
CA ALA A 9 -14.76 6.83 -18.24
C ALA A 9 -16.28 7.16 -18.23
N PRO A 10 -17.15 6.24 -17.78
CA PRO A 10 -18.59 6.46 -17.79
C PRO A 10 -18.99 7.61 -16.87
N GLY A 11 -19.71 8.58 -17.44
CA GLY A 11 -20.19 9.76 -16.76
C GLY A 11 -21.21 9.42 -15.65
N LEU A 12 -21.04 10.06 -14.51
CA LEU A 12 -21.98 10.08 -13.40
C LEU A 12 -23.30 10.72 -13.84
N VAL A 13 -24.37 9.92 -13.93
CA VAL A 13 -25.74 10.41 -14.08
C VAL A 13 -26.20 11.02 -12.75
N GLY A 14 -26.12 12.33 -12.64
CA GLY A 14 -26.70 13.08 -11.56
C GLY A 14 -28.22 13.23 -11.73
N ARG A 15 -29.02 12.63 -10.84
CA ARG A 15 -30.45 12.96 -10.70
C ARG A 15 -30.59 14.40 -10.22
N GLN A 16 -31.11 15.26 -11.05
CA GLN A 16 -31.55 16.60 -10.65
C GLN A 16 -32.86 16.51 -9.87
N THR A 17 -32.83 16.83 -8.59
CA THR A 17 -34.05 17.24 -7.85
C THR A 17 -34.13 18.76 -7.90
N LYS A 18 -35.28 19.30 -8.38
CA LYS A 18 -35.58 20.73 -8.36
C LYS A 18 -35.68 21.23 -6.91
N GLY A 19 -34.84 22.19 -6.56
CA GLY A 19 -34.91 22.93 -5.31
C GLY A 19 -33.73 23.90 -5.21
N GLY A 20 -34.00 25.20 -5.31
CA GLY A 20 -33.01 26.27 -5.36
C GLY A 20 -32.20 26.41 -4.08
N GLY A 21 -30.90 26.51 -4.21
CA GLY A 21 -29.98 26.84 -3.13
C GLY A 21 -28.54 26.83 -3.66
N ARG A 22 -27.83 27.92 -3.44
CA ARG A 22 -26.43 28.09 -3.85
C ARG A 22 -25.59 26.92 -3.38
N SER A 23 -25.01 26.14 -4.30
CA SER A 23 -24.10 25.05 -3.99
C SER A 23 -22.66 25.50 -4.09
N SER A 24 -21.97 25.45 -2.97
CA SER A 24 -20.51 25.41 -2.91
C SER A 24 -20.05 23.99 -3.33
N TRP A 25 -19.23 23.90 -4.36
CA TRP A 25 -18.64 22.65 -4.81
C TRP A 25 -17.55 22.20 -3.85
N HIS A 26 -17.77 21.08 -3.17
CA HIS A 26 -16.70 20.28 -2.57
C HIS A 26 -16.51 19.03 -3.44
N PRO A 27 -15.28 18.68 -3.83
CA PRO A 27 -15.02 17.40 -4.48
C PRO A 27 -15.28 16.28 -3.48
N GLY A 28 -16.28 15.45 -3.77
CA GLY A 28 -16.51 14.21 -3.04
C GLY A 28 -15.44 13.18 -3.37
N PRO A 29 -15.19 12.22 -2.47
CA PRO A 29 -14.21 11.17 -2.70
C PRO A 29 -14.61 10.31 -3.90
N ALA A 30 -13.61 9.96 -4.72
CA ALA A 30 -13.75 9.06 -5.85
C ALA A 30 -14.47 7.77 -5.44
N SER A 31 -15.54 7.45 -6.14
CA SER A 31 -16.30 6.23 -5.93
C SER A 31 -15.48 5.03 -6.38
N VAL A 32 -15.09 4.18 -5.43
CA VAL A 32 -14.51 2.86 -5.66
C VAL A 32 -15.52 2.01 -6.47
N PRO A 33 -15.09 1.24 -7.48
CA PRO A 33 -15.99 0.40 -8.25
C PRO A 33 -16.70 -0.61 -7.35
N PHE A 34 -18.02 -0.62 -7.44
CA PHE A 34 -18.90 -1.55 -6.76
C PHE A 34 -18.67 -2.96 -7.32
N PHE A 35 -18.28 -3.91 -6.49
CA PHE A 35 -18.46 -5.31 -6.80
C PHE A 35 -19.98 -5.62 -6.83
N PRO A 36 -20.48 -6.29 -7.88
CA PRO A 36 -21.88 -6.68 -7.89
C PRO A 36 -22.17 -7.63 -6.74
N GLU A 37 -23.23 -7.36 -5.98
CA GLU A 37 -23.75 -8.25 -4.96
C GLU A 37 -24.00 -9.64 -5.58
N ALA A 38 -23.42 -10.66 -4.97
CA ALA A 38 -23.83 -12.04 -5.24
C ALA A 38 -25.31 -12.20 -4.81
N THR A 39 -26.21 -12.10 -5.77
CA THR A 39 -27.60 -12.52 -5.57
C THR A 39 -27.62 -14.02 -5.28
N PRO A 40 -28.44 -14.49 -4.32
CA PRO A 40 -28.57 -15.92 -4.08
C PRO A 40 -29.06 -16.61 -5.36
N PRO A 41 -28.65 -17.87 -5.60
CA PRO A 41 -28.97 -18.54 -6.85
C PRO A 41 -30.48 -18.69 -7.00
N LEU A 42 -31.06 -17.93 -7.92
CA LEU A 42 -32.37 -18.25 -8.46
C LEU A 42 -32.20 -19.57 -9.19
N SER A 43 -32.99 -20.57 -8.78
CA SER A 43 -33.11 -21.87 -9.44
C SER A 43 -33.39 -21.65 -10.93
N LEU A 44 -32.37 -21.83 -11.76
CA LEU A 44 -32.51 -21.79 -13.20
C LEU A 44 -33.20 -23.08 -13.67
N PRO A 45 -34.24 -22.98 -14.51
CA PRO A 45 -34.78 -24.15 -15.20
C PRO A 45 -33.71 -24.72 -16.14
N SER A 46 -33.60 -26.05 -16.18
CA SER A 46 -32.69 -26.78 -17.05
C SER A 46 -32.75 -26.31 -18.49
N PRO A 47 -31.63 -25.99 -19.15
CA PRO A 47 -31.64 -25.60 -20.54
C PRO A 47 -31.83 -26.84 -21.43
N HIS A 48 -32.99 -26.95 -22.08
CA HIS A 48 -33.07 -27.73 -23.30
C HIS A 48 -32.30 -27.00 -24.40
N LEU A 49 -31.16 -27.52 -24.77
CA LEU A 49 -30.35 -27.08 -25.89
C LEU A 49 -31.12 -27.30 -27.21
N GLY A 50 -31.79 -26.25 -27.67
CA GLY A 50 -32.22 -26.15 -29.06
C GLY A 50 -31.11 -25.52 -29.93
N PRO A 51 -31.09 -25.73 -31.23
CA PRO A 51 -30.04 -25.20 -32.11
C PRO A 51 -30.00 -23.68 -32.03
N CYS A 52 -28.81 -23.11 -31.93
CA CYS A 52 -28.51 -21.69 -31.84
C CYS A 52 -29.21 -20.90 -32.94
N SER A 53 -30.28 -20.19 -32.60
CA SER A 53 -30.88 -19.19 -33.48
C SER A 53 -29.98 -17.94 -33.47
N SER A 54 -29.81 -17.33 -34.65
CA SER A 54 -28.88 -16.25 -35.01
C SER A 54 -29.09 -14.88 -34.31
N ALA A 55 -29.56 -14.85 -33.07
CA ALA A 55 -29.81 -13.65 -32.30
C ALA A 55 -29.20 -13.67 -30.88
N SER A 56 -28.32 -14.62 -30.56
CA SER A 56 -27.63 -14.66 -29.28
C SER A 56 -26.39 -13.76 -29.35
N PHE A 57 -26.40 -12.68 -28.58
CA PHE A 57 -25.24 -11.78 -28.43
C PHE A 57 -24.10 -12.40 -27.63
N ASP A 58 -24.29 -13.57 -27.05
CA ASP A 58 -23.38 -14.22 -26.11
C ASP A 58 -22.72 -15.45 -26.76
N CYS A 59 -21.99 -15.26 -27.85
CA CYS A 59 -21.14 -16.33 -28.37
C CYS A 59 -19.73 -16.24 -27.79
N SER A 60 -19.13 -17.40 -27.53
CA SER A 60 -17.80 -17.53 -26.91
C SER A 60 -16.71 -16.79 -27.68
N ASP A 61 -16.83 -16.69 -29.01
CA ASP A 61 -15.88 -15.99 -29.88
C ASP A 61 -15.84 -14.46 -29.64
N ARG A 62 -16.87 -13.90 -29.02
CA ARG A 62 -16.92 -12.47 -28.66
C ARG A 62 -16.41 -12.17 -27.27
N GLN A 63 -16.16 -13.19 -26.46
CA GLN A 63 -15.57 -13.03 -25.15
C GLN A 63 -14.07 -12.70 -25.27
N PHE A 64 -13.54 -12.06 -24.26
CA PHE A 64 -12.10 -11.82 -24.16
C PHE A 64 -11.39 -13.11 -23.71
N HIS A 65 -11.14 -14.02 -24.66
CA HIS A 65 -10.52 -15.32 -24.41
C HIS A 65 -9.01 -15.35 -24.69
N SER A 66 -8.49 -14.38 -25.45
CA SER A 66 -7.08 -14.32 -25.84
C SER A 66 -6.65 -12.88 -26.08
N VAL A 67 -5.54 -12.46 -25.47
CA VAL A 67 -4.93 -11.15 -25.70
C VAL A 67 -4.50 -11.01 -27.16
N ALA A 68 -3.83 -12.03 -27.71
CA ALA A 68 -3.34 -12.02 -29.09
C ALA A 68 -4.50 -11.95 -30.11
N ALA A 69 -5.55 -12.74 -29.91
CA ALA A 69 -6.73 -12.71 -30.77
C ALA A 69 -7.46 -11.37 -30.72
N ALA A 70 -7.61 -10.79 -29.53
CA ALA A 70 -8.21 -9.47 -29.36
C ALA A 70 -7.39 -8.36 -30.06
N TRP A 71 -6.09 -8.41 -29.95
CA TRP A 71 -5.17 -7.50 -30.64
C TRP A 71 -5.26 -7.63 -32.16
N GLN A 72 -5.22 -8.86 -32.66
CA GLN A 72 -5.31 -9.15 -34.10
C GLN A 72 -6.64 -8.67 -34.69
N ALA A 73 -7.75 -8.99 -34.04
CA ALA A 73 -9.08 -8.55 -34.48
C ALA A 73 -9.16 -7.01 -34.59
N ARG A 74 -8.53 -6.29 -33.65
CA ARG A 74 -8.47 -4.82 -33.69
C ARG A 74 -7.62 -4.31 -34.87
N LEU A 75 -6.53 -4.98 -35.19
CA LEU A 75 -5.66 -4.61 -36.31
C LEU A 75 -6.33 -4.86 -37.68
N GLU A 76 -7.09 -5.96 -37.82
CA GLU A 76 -7.71 -6.37 -39.06
C GLU A 76 -9.00 -5.60 -39.38
N SER A 77 -9.74 -5.21 -38.36
CA SER A 77 -11.04 -4.54 -38.54
C SER A 77 -11.03 -3.09 -38.01
N PRO A 78 -11.24 -2.10 -38.88
CA PRO A 78 -11.41 -0.71 -38.45
C PRO A 78 -12.69 -0.49 -37.63
N MET A 79 -13.66 -1.40 -37.72
CA MET A 79 -14.93 -1.36 -36.99
C MET A 79 -14.83 -1.99 -35.60
N ASP A 80 -13.77 -2.75 -35.36
CA ASP A 80 -13.53 -3.34 -34.04
C ASP A 80 -12.95 -2.29 -33.09
N VAL A 81 -13.72 -1.89 -32.10
CA VAL A 81 -13.34 -0.89 -31.08
C VAL A 81 -13.13 -1.62 -29.76
N LYS A 82 -11.90 -1.64 -29.29
CA LYS A 82 -11.54 -2.22 -28.00
C LYS A 82 -10.99 -1.16 -27.07
N GLU A 83 -11.39 -1.26 -25.82
CA GLU A 83 -11.02 -0.34 -24.76
C GLU A 83 -10.14 -1.05 -23.75
N LEU A 84 -9.08 -0.36 -23.29
CA LEU A 84 -8.27 -0.81 -22.18
C LEU A 84 -8.97 -0.36 -20.88
N ILE A 85 -9.25 -1.32 -20.02
CA ILE A 85 -9.79 -1.06 -18.69
C ILE A 85 -8.66 -0.95 -17.68
N PRO A 86 -8.85 -0.24 -16.54
CA PRO A 86 -7.81 -0.07 -15.54
C PRO A 86 -7.25 -1.39 -14.99
N GLU A 87 -8.06 -2.44 -14.95
CA GLU A 87 -7.73 -3.77 -14.46
C GLU A 87 -6.54 -4.40 -15.18
N PHE A 88 -6.28 -4.04 -16.45
CA PHE A 88 -5.08 -4.47 -17.18
C PHE A 88 -3.76 -4.03 -16.52
N TYR A 89 -3.81 -3.14 -15.56
CA TYR A 89 -2.63 -2.57 -14.90
C TYR A 89 -2.49 -2.92 -13.42
N TYR A 90 -3.50 -3.55 -12.81
CA TYR A 90 -3.42 -3.86 -11.38
C TYR A 90 -4.10 -5.18 -10.96
N PHE A 91 -5.00 -5.76 -11.78
CA PHE A 91 -5.84 -6.87 -11.34
C PHE A 91 -5.66 -8.13 -12.17
N PRO A 92 -4.73 -9.05 -11.81
CA PRO A 92 -4.46 -10.26 -12.59
C PRO A 92 -5.61 -11.28 -12.59
N ASP A 93 -6.45 -11.29 -11.55
CA ASP A 93 -7.48 -12.32 -11.36
C ASP A 93 -8.56 -12.35 -12.46
N PHE A 94 -8.80 -11.23 -13.17
CA PHE A 94 -9.77 -11.21 -14.26
C PHE A 94 -9.34 -11.98 -15.51
N LEU A 95 -8.07 -12.33 -15.61
CA LEU A 95 -7.51 -13.15 -16.69
C LEU A 95 -7.69 -14.64 -16.46
N GLU A 96 -8.23 -15.06 -15.33
CA GLU A 96 -8.41 -16.44 -14.93
C GLU A 96 -9.87 -16.77 -14.63
N ASN A 97 -10.33 -17.92 -15.08
CA ASN A 97 -11.64 -18.48 -14.73
C ASN A 97 -11.56 -19.26 -13.42
N GLN A 98 -11.30 -18.55 -12.30
CA GLN A 98 -11.07 -19.15 -10.98
C GLN A 98 -12.24 -20.01 -10.49
N ASN A 99 -13.47 -19.63 -10.86
CA ASN A 99 -14.68 -20.32 -10.42
C ASN A 99 -15.08 -21.48 -11.35
N GLY A 100 -14.34 -21.70 -12.44
CA GLY A 100 -14.61 -22.79 -13.38
C GLY A 100 -15.96 -22.64 -14.12
N PHE A 101 -16.38 -21.40 -14.39
CA PHE A 101 -17.60 -21.15 -15.17
C PHE A 101 -17.52 -21.83 -16.54
N ASP A 102 -18.64 -22.33 -17.01
CA ASP A 102 -18.76 -22.82 -18.39
C ASP A 102 -18.97 -21.62 -19.33
N LEU A 103 -17.89 -21.21 -19.99
CA LEU A 103 -17.87 -20.07 -20.91
C LEU A 103 -18.13 -20.50 -22.37
N GLY A 104 -18.47 -21.77 -22.59
CA GLY A 104 -18.74 -22.33 -23.91
C GLY A 104 -17.48 -22.70 -24.69
N CYS A 105 -17.67 -22.90 -25.99
CA CYS A 105 -16.59 -23.26 -26.92
C CYS A 105 -16.52 -22.27 -28.09
N LEU A 106 -15.33 -22.04 -28.62
CA LEU A 106 -15.10 -21.26 -29.83
C LEU A 106 -15.76 -21.98 -31.03
N GLN A 107 -16.43 -21.23 -31.91
CA GLN A 107 -17.22 -21.82 -33.02
C GLN A 107 -16.35 -22.47 -34.07
N LEU A 108 -15.17 -21.92 -34.35
CA LEU A 108 -14.28 -22.41 -35.39
C LEU A 108 -13.42 -23.58 -34.93
N THR A 109 -12.85 -23.50 -33.73
CA THR A 109 -11.89 -24.52 -33.24
C THR A 109 -12.54 -25.55 -32.34
N ASN A 110 -13.77 -25.28 -31.85
CA ASN A 110 -14.46 -26.07 -30.86
C ASN A 110 -13.68 -26.25 -29.54
N GLU A 111 -12.71 -25.36 -29.26
CA GLU A 111 -11.95 -25.31 -28.04
C GLU A 111 -12.77 -24.70 -26.94
N LYS A 112 -12.72 -25.32 -25.76
CA LYS A 112 -13.41 -24.81 -24.57
C LYS A 112 -12.74 -23.53 -24.07
N VAL A 113 -13.53 -22.47 -23.84
CA VAL A 113 -13.05 -21.21 -23.28
C VAL A 113 -12.87 -21.38 -21.78
N GLY A 114 -11.69 -21.01 -21.29
CA GLY A 114 -11.31 -21.05 -19.88
C GLY A 114 -10.61 -19.75 -19.44
N ASP A 115 -9.37 -19.88 -18.99
CA ASP A 115 -8.53 -18.73 -18.71
C ASP A 115 -8.18 -17.96 -19.99
N VAL A 116 -7.88 -16.66 -19.84
CA VAL A 116 -7.44 -15.85 -20.99
C VAL A 116 -6.06 -16.30 -21.45
N VAL A 117 -5.94 -16.60 -22.75
CA VAL A 117 -4.64 -16.95 -23.35
C VAL A 117 -3.75 -15.72 -23.37
N LEU A 118 -2.66 -15.79 -22.61
CA LEU A 118 -1.67 -14.71 -22.48
C LEU A 118 -0.73 -14.67 -23.69
N PRO A 119 -0.12 -13.52 -23.99
CA PRO A 119 0.91 -13.41 -25.01
C PRO A 119 2.18 -14.19 -24.60
N PRO A 120 3.04 -14.61 -25.56
CA PRO A 120 4.21 -15.45 -25.28
C PRO A 120 5.24 -14.85 -24.32
N TRP A 121 5.24 -13.55 -24.16
CA TRP A 121 6.16 -12.85 -23.26
C TRP A 121 5.68 -12.83 -21.78
N ALA A 122 4.43 -13.19 -21.50
CA ALA A 122 3.88 -13.25 -20.15
C ALA A 122 3.79 -14.71 -19.67
N SER A 123 4.47 -15.01 -18.57
CA SER A 123 4.51 -16.35 -17.98
C SER A 123 3.33 -16.66 -17.06
N SER A 124 2.64 -15.63 -16.56
CA SER A 124 1.48 -15.72 -15.69
C SER A 124 0.64 -14.44 -15.77
N PRO A 125 -0.62 -14.44 -15.30
CA PRO A 125 -1.43 -13.22 -15.20
C PRO A 125 -0.74 -12.08 -14.45
N GLU A 126 -0.06 -12.37 -13.35
CA GLU A 126 0.69 -11.36 -12.58
C GLU A 126 1.87 -10.79 -13.36
N ASP A 127 2.59 -11.66 -14.10
CA ASP A 127 3.69 -11.22 -14.95
C ASP A 127 3.18 -10.32 -16.08
N PHE A 128 2.01 -10.66 -16.67
CA PHE A 128 1.34 -9.83 -17.66
C PHE A 128 1.03 -8.43 -17.10
N ILE A 129 0.38 -8.35 -15.95
CA ILE A 129 0.04 -7.08 -15.31
C ILE A 129 1.31 -6.29 -14.98
N GLN A 130 2.32 -6.92 -14.41
CA GLN A 130 3.59 -6.25 -14.06
C GLN A 130 4.29 -5.68 -15.30
N GLN A 131 4.32 -6.43 -16.41
CA GLN A 131 4.92 -5.94 -17.65
C GLN A 131 4.10 -4.80 -18.27
N HIS A 132 2.76 -4.87 -18.21
CA HIS A 132 1.88 -3.78 -18.62
C HIS A 132 2.12 -2.50 -17.80
N ARG A 133 2.25 -2.62 -16.47
CA ARG A 133 2.59 -1.47 -15.61
C ARG A 133 3.93 -0.87 -15.97
N ARG A 134 4.97 -1.69 -16.12
CA ARG A 134 6.29 -1.23 -16.52
C ARG A 134 6.28 -0.51 -17.87
N ALA A 135 5.48 -1.01 -18.82
CA ALA A 135 5.32 -0.36 -20.10
C ALA A 135 4.61 0.99 -19.98
N LEU A 136 3.51 1.06 -19.20
CA LEU A 136 2.76 2.29 -18.95
C LEU A 136 3.62 3.36 -18.24
N GLU A 137 4.45 2.94 -17.28
CA GLU A 137 5.31 3.81 -16.47
C GLU A 137 6.70 4.04 -17.08
N SER A 138 6.93 3.53 -18.30
CA SER A 138 8.21 3.68 -18.98
C SER A 138 8.54 5.14 -19.30
N GLU A 139 9.83 5.46 -19.40
CA GLU A 139 10.29 6.79 -19.81
C GLU A 139 9.74 7.19 -21.19
N TYR A 140 9.55 6.23 -22.09
CA TYR A 140 8.96 6.49 -23.40
C TYR A 140 7.52 7.01 -23.27
N VAL A 141 6.65 6.31 -22.55
CA VAL A 141 5.25 6.73 -22.33
C VAL A 141 5.20 8.06 -21.58
N SER A 142 6.01 8.20 -20.54
CA SER A 142 6.08 9.42 -19.74
C SER A 142 6.52 10.64 -20.56
N ALA A 143 7.46 10.48 -21.49
CA ALA A 143 7.92 11.55 -22.38
C ALA A 143 6.87 11.99 -23.41
N HIS A 144 5.90 11.12 -23.77
CA HIS A 144 4.86 11.37 -24.78
C HIS A 144 3.47 11.57 -24.19
N LEU A 145 3.31 11.52 -22.87
CA LEU A 145 2.00 11.61 -22.21
C LEU A 145 1.28 12.92 -22.51
N HIS A 146 2.01 14.03 -22.63
CA HIS A 146 1.47 15.33 -22.99
C HIS A 146 0.78 15.33 -24.36
N GLU A 147 1.26 14.52 -25.31
CA GLU A 147 0.63 14.39 -26.63
C GLU A 147 -0.74 13.71 -26.54
N TRP A 148 -0.90 12.73 -25.64
CA TRP A 148 -2.19 12.10 -25.35
C TRP A 148 -3.15 13.05 -24.66
N ILE A 149 -2.66 13.84 -23.71
CA ILE A 149 -3.44 14.87 -23.02
C ILE A 149 -3.97 15.88 -24.03
N ASP A 150 -3.14 16.30 -24.98
CA ASP A 150 -3.52 17.23 -26.05
C ASP A 150 -4.62 16.70 -26.96
N LEU A 151 -4.65 15.38 -27.22
CA LEU A 151 -5.69 14.73 -28.02
C LEU A 151 -7.00 14.54 -27.26
N ILE A 152 -6.95 14.20 -25.98
CA ILE A 152 -8.14 13.78 -25.22
C ILE A 152 -8.78 15.00 -24.53
N PHE A 153 -7.98 15.81 -23.84
CA PHE A 153 -8.43 16.93 -23.03
C PHE A 153 -7.89 18.30 -23.50
N GLY A 154 -7.00 18.31 -24.47
CA GLY A 154 -6.22 19.46 -24.84
C GLY A 154 -6.65 20.13 -26.16
N TYR A 155 -5.77 20.96 -26.68
CA TYR A 155 -6.04 21.83 -27.84
C TYR A 155 -6.28 21.04 -29.15
N LYS A 156 -5.81 19.80 -29.25
CA LYS A 156 -6.03 18.91 -30.41
C LYS A 156 -7.37 18.17 -30.38
N GLN A 157 -8.27 18.51 -29.44
CA GLN A 157 -9.58 17.87 -29.37
C GLN A 157 -10.59 18.53 -30.31
N ARG A 158 -10.47 19.84 -30.59
CA ARG A 158 -11.43 20.62 -31.40
C ARG A 158 -10.70 21.58 -32.32
N GLY A 159 -11.40 21.99 -33.39
CA GLY A 159 -10.93 23.02 -34.34
C GLY A 159 -9.85 22.51 -35.29
N PRO A 160 -9.11 23.42 -35.97
CA PRO A 160 -8.12 23.08 -36.99
C PRO A 160 -7.02 22.14 -36.51
N ALA A 161 -6.61 22.27 -35.24
CA ALA A 161 -5.60 21.36 -34.66
C ALA A 161 -6.10 19.91 -34.52
N ALA A 162 -7.39 19.70 -34.32
CA ALA A 162 -7.98 18.37 -34.31
C ALA A 162 -8.05 17.77 -35.73
N GLU A 163 -8.34 18.58 -36.72
CA GLU A 163 -8.34 18.16 -38.14
C GLU A 163 -6.92 17.73 -38.58
N GLU A 164 -5.92 18.54 -38.26
CA GLU A 164 -4.51 18.24 -38.55
C GLU A 164 -4.04 16.96 -37.84
N ALA A 165 -4.48 16.77 -36.60
CA ALA A 165 -4.16 15.57 -35.81
C ALA A 165 -4.99 14.33 -36.17
N LEU A 166 -5.93 14.45 -37.15
CA LEU A 166 -6.89 13.39 -37.52
C LEU A 166 -7.71 12.88 -36.33
N ASN A 167 -8.02 13.78 -35.37
CA ASN A 167 -8.72 13.50 -34.13
C ASN A 167 -10.14 14.06 -34.16
N VAL A 168 -10.88 13.75 -35.22
CA VAL A 168 -12.26 14.21 -35.43
C VAL A 168 -13.22 13.03 -35.28
N PHE A 169 -14.26 13.23 -34.46
CA PHE A 169 -15.28 12.23 -34.18
C PHE A 169 -16.63 12.64 -34.79
N TYR A 170 -17.59 11.73 -34.73
CA TYR A 170 -18.95 12.03 -35.18
C TYR A 170 -19.56 13.14 -34.29
N TYR A 171 -20.28 14.07 -34.89
CA TYR A 171 -20.65 15.33 -34.23
C TYR A 171 -21.41 15.15 -32.90
N CYS A 172 -22.34 14.16 -32.81
CA CYS A 172 -23.13 13.95 -31.60
C CYS A 172 -22.33 13.36 -30.42
N THR A 173 -21.08 12.93 -30.65
CA THR A 173 -20.21 12.45 -29.57
C THR A 173 -19.50 13.60 -28.83
N TYR A 174 -19.59 14.82 -29.35
CA TYR A 174 -19.09 15.99 -28.63
C TYR A 174 -20.14 16.51 -27.65
N GLU A 175 -19.80 16.65 -26.38
CA GLU A 175 -20.68 17.19 -25.36
C GLU A 175 -21.22 18.57 -25.77
N GLY A 176 -22.54 18.76 -25.68
CA GLY A 176 -23.21 20.01 -26.04
C GLY A 176 -23.36 20.28 -27.54
N ALA A 177 -22.93 19.38 -28.43
CA ALA A 177 -23.10 19.54 -29.89
C ALA A 177 -24.55 19.31 -30.33
N VAL A 178 -25.31 18.50 -29.59
CA VAL A 178 -26.72 18.20 -29.84
C VAL A 178 -27.51 18.46 -28.56
N ASP A 179 -28.52 19.28 -28.67
CA ASP A 179 -29.52 19.46 -27.60
C ASP A 179 -30.68 18.47 -27.84
N LEU A 180 -30.67 17.37 -27.11
CA LEU A 180 -31.67 16.30 -27.23
C LEU A 180 -33.09 16.78 -26.87
N ASP A 181 -33.22 17.80 -26.03
CA ASP A 181 -34.53 18.34 -25.62
C ASP A 181 -35.16 19.16 -26.72
N HIS A 182 -34.39 19.67 -27.68
CA HIS A 182 -34.87 20.44 -28.82
C HIS A 182 -35.07 19.61 -30.10
N VAL A 183 -34.75 18.31 -30.09
CA VAL A 183 -35.02 17.42 -31.23
C VAL A 183 -36.51 17.09 -31.29
N ALA A 184 -37.21 17.61 -32.30
CA ALA A 184 -38.65 17.49 -32.45
C ALA A 184 -39.12 16.08 -32.81
N ASP A 185 -38.34 15.32 -33.57
CA ASP A 185 -38.62 13.93 -33.93
C ASP A 185 -38.17 12.97 -32.82
N GLU A 186 -39.12 12.29 -32.22
CA GLU A 186 -38.85 11.30 -31.16
C GLU A 186 -38.02 10.11 -31.64
N ARG A 187 -38.13 9.73 -32.91
CA ARG A 187 -37.32 8.64 -33.49
C ARG A 187 -35.88 9.06 -33.66
N GLU A 188 -35.67 10.26 -34.15
CA GLU A 188 -34.32 10.84 -34.27
C GLU A 188 -33.67 11.04 -32.90
N ARG A 189 -34.42 11.55 -31.94
CA ARG A 189 -33.96 11.70 -30.55
C ARG A 189 -33.49 10.38 -29.95
N LYS A 190 -34.33 9.31 -30.06
CA LYS A 190 -33.97 7.97 -29.57
C LYS A 190 -32.76 7.36 -30.30
N ALA A 191 -32.63 7.64 -31.59
CA ALA A 191 -31.46 7.19 -32.35
C ALA A 191 -30.18 7.88 -31.88
N LEU A 192 -30.23 9.21 -31.64
CA LEU A 192 -29.09 9.98 -31.10
C LEU A 192 -28.78 9.57 -29.66
N GLU A 193 -29.78 9.39 -28.80
CA GLU A 193 -29.59 8.85 -27.45
C GLU A 193 -28.91 7.47 -27.50
N GLY A 194 -29.34 6.60 -28.42
CA GLY A 194 -28.75 5.29 -28.63
C GLY A 194 -27.28 5.36 -29.10
N ILE A 195 -26.97 6.29 -30.01
CA ILE A 195 -25.59 6.50 -30.46
C ILE A 195 -24.71 7.01 -29.31
N ILE A 196 -25.18 8.01 -28.58
CA ILE A 196 -24.44 8.59 -27.44
C ILE A 196 -24.23 7.54 -26.35
N SER A 197 -25.26 6.74 -26.04
CA SER A 197 -25.17 5.70 -25.01
C SER A 197 -24.22 4.57 -25.41
N ASN A 198 -24.19 4.17 -26.68
CA ASN A 198 -23.36 3.04 -27.14
C ASN A 198 -21.93 3.43 -27.47
N PHE A 199 -21.69 4.62 -28.00
CA PHE A 199 -20.35 5.08 -28.39
C PHE A 199 -19.71 6.03 -27.36
N GLY A 200 -20.47 6.53 -26.41
CA GLY A 200 -20.03 7.52 -25.43
C GLY A 200 -19.84 8.91 -26.04
N GLN A 201 -19.31 9.80 -25.25
CA GLN A 201 -18.99 11.18 -25.65
C GLN A 201 -17.51 11.47 -25.37
N THR A 202 -16.94 12.37 -26.17
CA THR A 202 -15.61 12.94 -25.87
C THR A 202 -15.68 13.71 -24.56
N PRO A 203 -14.65 13.62 -23.70
CA PRO A 203 -14.62 14.42 -22.47
C PRO A 203 -14.58 15.93 -22.80
N CYS A 204 -14.93 16.75 -21.81
CA CYS A 204 -14.83 18.20 -21.95
C CYS A 204 -13.38 18.61 -22.26
N GLN A 205 -13.21 19.57 -23.18
CA GLN A 205 -11.89 20.16 -23.42
C GLN A 205 -11.47 20.99 -22.21
N LEU A 206 -10.36 20.64 -21.60
CA LEU A 206 -9.83 21.32 -20.41
C LEU A 206 -8.74 22.34 -20.75
N LEU A 207 -7.92 22.05 -21.76
CA LEU A 207 -6.75 22.86 -22.13
C LEU A 207 -6.90 23.37 -23.57
N LYS A 208 -6.64 24.67 -23.77
CA LYS A 208 -6.70 25.31 -25.09
C LYS A 208 -5.31 25.52 -25.70
N GLU A 209 -4.28 25.36 -24.92
CA GLU A 209 -2.87 25.46 -25.30
C GLU A 209 -2.18 24.12 -25.19
N PRO A 210 -1.06 23.89 -25.93
CA PRO A 210 -0.30 22.66 -25.83
C PRO A 210 0.13 22.37 -24.40
N HIS A 211 -0.08 21.14 -23.94
CA HIS A 211 0.41 20.69 -22.64
C HIS A 211 1.95 20.66 -22.65
N PRO A 212 2.64 21.19 -21.63
CA PRO A 212 4.09 21.15 -21.58
C PRO A 212 4.61 19.71 -21.55
N ALA A 213 5.68 19.46 -22.30
CA ALA A 213 6.37 18.19 -22.24
C ALA A 213 6.97 17.94 -20.84
N ARG A 214 7.06 16.68 -20.45
CA ARG A 214 7.77 16.30 -19.21
C ARG A 214 9.23 16.73 -19.30
N LEU A 215 9.77 17.22 -18.19
CA LEU A 215 11.19 17.48 -18.08
C LEU A 215 11.99 16.18 -18.32
N SER A 216 13.13 16.29 -18.98
CA SER A 216 14.06 15.17 -19.08
C SER A 216 14.49 14.67 -17.69
N ALA A 217 14.92 13.41 -17.60
CA ALA A 217 15.39 12.84 -16.32
C ALA A 217 16.53 13.70 -15.71
N GLU A 218 17.40 14.26 -16.55
CA GLU A 218 18.49 15.14 -16.13
C GLU A 218 17.97 16.49 -15.61
N GLU A 219 17.06 17.14 -16.34
CA GLU A 219 16.45 18.40 -15.92
C GLU A 219 15.60 18.23 -14.66
N ALA A 220 14.86 17.11 -14.56
CA ALA A 220 14.12 16.77 -13.37
C ALA A 220 15.05 16.55 -12.17
N ALA A 221 16.14 15.82 -12.34
CA ALA A 221 17.15 15.63 -11.31
C ALA A 221 17.81 16.97 -10.89
N HIS A 222 18.13 17.83 -11.85
CA HIS A 222 18.64 19.18 -11.55
C HIS A 222 17.63 20.06 -10.83
N ARG A 223 16.36 19.98 -11.19
CA ARG A 223 15.28 20.71 -10.53
C ARG A 223 15.02 20.19 -9.13
N LEU A 224 15.00 18.87 -8.96
CA LEU A 224 14.87 18.19 -7.67
C LEU A 224 16.06 18.46 -6.75
N ALA A 225 17.29 18.45 -7.28
CA ALA A 225 18.48 18.85 -6.54
C ALA A 225 18.44 20.30 -6.04
N ARG A 226 17.67 21.19 -6.72
CA ARG A 226 17.42 22.58 -6.26
C ARG A 226 16.31 22.66 -5.23
N LEU A 227 15.37 21.71 -5.21
CA LEU A 227 14.17 21.71 -4.34
C LEU A 227 14.36 20.96 -3.03
N ASP A 228 15.50 20.37 -2.74
CA ASP A 228 15.93 19.77 -1.45
C ASP A 228 15.09 18.63 -0.86
N THR A 229 14.18 18.01 -1.59
CA THR A 229 13.17 17.16 -0.97
C THR A 229 13.17 15.68 -1.37
N ASN A 230 13.98 15.23 -2.32
CA ASN A 230 13.90 13.84 -2.78
C ASN A 230 15.22 13.08 -2.63
N SER A 231 15.28 12.23 -1.60
CA SER A 231 16.18 11.08 -1.61
C SER A 231 15.64 10.04 -2.61
N PRO A 232 16.48 9.44 -3.47
CA PRO A 232 16.04 8.38 -4.38
C PRO A 232 15.50 7.17 -3.60
N SER A 233 14.53 6.46 -4.20
CA SER A 233 14.04 5.22 -3.61
C SER A 233 15.16 4.19 -3.49
N ILE A 234 15.29 3.55 -2.33
CA ILE A 234 16.28 2.50 -2.08
C ILE A 234 16.07 1.29 -3.00
N PHE A 235 14.84 1.05 -3.43
CA PHE A 235 14.48 -0.08 -4.27
C PHE A 235 14.96 0.05 -5.72
N GLN A 236 15.40 1.24 -6.14
CA GLN A 236 16.07 1.47 -7.42
C GLN A 236 17.57 1.13 -7.38
N HIS A 237 18.15 1.03 -6.17
CA HIS A 237 19.58 0.85 -5.95
C HIS A 237 19.86 -0.27 -4.93
N LEU A 238 19.21 -1.41 -5.11
CA LEU A 238 19.34 -2.56 -4.20
C LEU A 238 20.77 -3.14 -4.13
N ASP A 239 21.59 -2.90 -5.13
CA ASP A 239 23.01 -3.27 -5.20
C ASP A 239 23.93 -2.37 -4.33
N GLN A 240 23.43 -1.20 -3.91
CA GLN A 240 24.20 -0.18 -3.21
C GLN A 240 23.69 0.11 -1.78
N LEU A 241 22.93 -0.80 -1.21
CA LEU A 241 22.39 -0.62 0.13
C LEU A 241 23.49 -0.52 1.18
N LYS A 242 23.36 0.45 2.07
CA LYS A 242 24.25 0.68 3.22
C LYS A 242 23.43 0.81 4.50
N ALA A 243 23.92 0.17 5.54
CA ALA A 243 23.37 0.28 6.88
C ALA A 243 24.11 1.38 7.65
N PHE A 244 23.36 2.33 8.18
CA PHE A 244 23.84 3.40 9.04
C PHE A 244 23.30 3.16 10.45
N PHE A 245 24.15 3.41 11.41
CA PHE A 245 23.85 3.12 12.81
C PHE A 245 23.44 4.39 13.55
N ALA A 246 22.31 4.33 14.29
CA ALA A 246 21.86 5.37 15.18
C ALA A 246 21.59 4.78 16.57
N GLU A 247 22.25 5.29 17.59
CA GLU A 247 22.04 4.84 18.97
C GLU A 247 20.84 5.57 19.56
N VAL A 248 19.74 4.84 19.80
CA VAL A 248 18.50 5.38 20.35
C VAL A 248 18.41 5.15 21.86
N VAL A 249 18.68 3.90 22.28
CA VAL A 249 18.66 3.49 23.70
C VAL A 249 19.94 2.74 24.01
N SER A 250 20.62 3.07 25.11
CA SER A 250 21.91 2.47 25.50
C SER A 250 21.78 1.23 26.41
N ASP A 251 20.55 0.86 26.81
CA ASP A 251 20.34 -0.06 27.93
C ASP A 251 20.12 -1.52 27.50
N GLY A 252 20.35 -1.87 26.23
CA GLY A 252 20.16 -3.23 25.74
C GLY A 252 18.70 -3.71 25.72
N ILE A 253 17.73 -2.79 25.79
CA ILE A 253 16.30 -3.11 25.75
C ILE A 253 15.81 -3.09 24.31
N PRO A 254 15.11 -4.14 23.83
CA PRO A 254 14.67 -4.25 22.46
C PRO A 254 13.87 -3.04 21.95
N LEU A 255 14.13 -2.60 20.72
CA LEU A 255 13.38 -1.56 20.04
C LEU A 255 12.23 -2.21 19.23
N VAL A 256 11.02 -2.19 19.82
CA VAL A 256 9.85 -2.88 19.28
C VAL A 256 9.08 -2.09 18.23
N LEU A 257 9.29 -0.77 18.16
CA LEU A 257 8.70 0.11 17.16
C LEU A 257 9.68 1.22 16.81
N ALA A 258 9.89 1.46 15.52
CA ALA A 258 10.60 2.63 15.01
C ALA A 258 9.98 3.01 13.65
N LEU A 259 9.29 4.13 13.56
CA LEU A 259 8.65 4.57 12.33
C LEU A 259 8.56 6.11 12.20
N VAL A 260 8.52 6.57 10.95
CA VAL A 260 8.22 7.96 10.58
C VAL A 260 6.77 7.99 10.08
N PRO A 261 5.85 8.71 10.73
CA PRO A 261 4.47 8.80 10.28
C PRO A 261 4.36 9.46 8.89
N HIS A 262 3.46 8.94 8.04
CA HIS A 262 3.42 9.29 6.61
C HIS A 262 2.78 10.64 6.26
N ARG A 263 1.90 11.18 7.13
CA ARG A 263 1.09 12.40 6.85
C ARG A 263 1.31 13.49 7.88
N GLN A 264 2.55 13.74 8.25
CA GLN A 264 2.85 14.80 9.21
C GLN A 264 2.48 16.17 8.63
N PRO A 265 1.82 17.05 9.41
CA PRO A 265 1.50 18.38 8.96
C PRO A 265 2.78 19.21 8.89
N HIS A 266 3.20 19.56 7.69
CA HIS A 266 4.29 20.51 7.49
C HIS A 266 3.74 21.93 7.49
N SER A 267 4.37 22.82 8.23
CA SER A 267 4.10 24.25 8.10
C SER A 267 4.65 24.74 6.76
N PHE A 268 3.81 25.31 5.93
CA PHE A 268 4.22 25.96 4.67
C PHE A 268 5.25 27.09 4.87
N ILE A 269 5.42 27.56 6.10
CA ILE A 269 6.27 28.69 6.46
C ILE A 269 7.71 28.25 6.72
N THR A 270 7.95 26.99 7.11
CA THR A 270 9.29 26.45 7.39
C THR A 270 9.60 25.28 6.45
N GLN A 271 10.12 25.60 5.27
CA GLN A 271 10.75 24.60 4.42
C GLN A 271 11.95 23.98 5.18
N GLY A 272 11.94 22.65 5.35
CA GLY A 272 13.03 21.93 6.02
C GLY A 272 12.83 21.70 7.52
N SER A 273 11.60 21.82 8.04
CA SER A 273 11.33 21.33 9.39
C SER A 273 11.48 19.79 9.43
N PRO A 274 12.17 19.25 10.45
CA PRO A 274 12.35 17.80 10.56
C PRO A 274 11.02 17.09 10.80
N ASP A 275 10.89 15.90 10.23
CA ASP A 275 9.82 14.97 10.52
C ASP A 275 9.97 14.39 11.93
N LEU A 276 8.88 13.87 12.46
CA LEU A 276 8.85 13.14 13.70
C LEU A 276 9.15 11.66 13.44
N LEU A 277 10.19 11.12 14.07
CA LEU A 277 10.43 9.68 14.16
C LEU A 277 10.02 9.21 15.55
N VAL A 278 9.09 8.26 15.62
CA VAL A 278 8.59 7.67 16.85
C VAL A 278 9.28 6.35 17.11
N THR A 279 9.76 6.16 18.35
CA THR A 279 10.35 4.89 18.79
C THR A 279 9.73 4.43 20.10
N VAL A 280 9.54 3.11 20.23
CA VAL A 280 9.07 2.49 21.48
C VAL A 280 9.97 1.29 21.79
N SER A 281 10.44 1.22 23.03
CA SER A 281 11.24 0.09 23.53
C SER A 281 10.36 -0.92 24.27
N ALA A 282 10.83 -2.15 24.43
CA ALA A 282 10.08 -3.24 25.07
C ALA A 282 9.66 -2.95 26.53
N ASN A 283 10.34 -2.03 27.21
CA ASN A 283 9.96 -1.55 28.54
C ASN A 283 8.92 -0.40 28.52
N GLY A 284 8.41 -0.03 27.34
CA GLY A 284 7.46 1.06 27.17
C GLY A 284 8.08 2.46 27.08
N LEU A 285 9.41 2.59 27.00
CA LEU A 285 10.06 3.87 26.82
C LEU A 285 9.75 4.44 25.44
N LEU A 286 9.13 5.61 25.39
CA LEU A 286 8.72 6.33 24.20
C LEU A 286 9.73 7.43 23.87
N GLY A 287 10.21 7.45 22.64
CA GLY A 287 11.07 8.49 22.06
C GLY A 287 10.42 9.19 20.89
N THR A 288 10.62 10.51 20.82
CA THR A 288 10.21 11.33 19.68
C THR A 288 11.42 12.09 19.16
N HIS A 289 11.94 11.64 18.03
CA HIS A 289 13.20 12.13 17.47
C HIS A 289 12.92 13.02 16.25
N ASN A 290 13.84 13.94 15.98
CA ASN A 290 13.79 14.68 14.73
C ASN A 290 14.43 13.87 13.61
N TRP A 291 13.74 13.79 12.48
CA TRP A 291 14.15 13.05 11.29
C TRP A 291 14.12 13.94 10.05
N LEU A 292 15.24 13.98 9.32
CA LEU A 292 15.30 14.60 8.00
C LEU A 292 15.86 13.55 7.04
N PRO A 293 15.10 13.12 6.02
CA PRO A 293 15.55 12.10 5.06
C PRO A 293 16.76 12.58 4.25
N TYR A 294 16.96 13.89 4.18
CA TYR A 294 18.01 14.54 3.42
C TYR A 294 18.50 15.80 4.12
N ASP A 295 19.80 15.93 4.34
CA ASP A 295 20.44 17.14 4.90
C ASP A 295 21.57 17.63 3.99
N ARG A 296 21.40 18.81 3.40
CA ARG A 296 22.42 19.47 2.54
C ARG A 296 23.76 19.67 3.25
N ASN A 297 23.72 19.92 4.55
CA ASN A 297 24.92 20.22 5.32
C ASN A 297 25.79 18.97 5.53
N ILE A 298 25.23 17.77 5.32
CA ILE A 298 25.88 16.47 5.58
C ILE A 298 26.08 15.67 4.26
N ASN A 299 26.25 16.34 3.11
CA ASN A 299 26.49 15.68 1.82
C ASN A 299 25.45 14.61 1.44
N ASN A 300 24.18 14.96 1.46
CA ASN A 300 23.06 14.12 1.01
C ASN A 300 22.72 12.91 1.91
N TYR A 301 23.12 12.91 3.16
CA TYR A 301 22.69 11.90 4.13
C TYR A 301 21.50 12.41 4.97
N PHE A 302 20.77 11.46 5.57
CA PHE A 302 19.74 11.79 6.54
C PHE A 302 20.32 12.42 7.81
N SER A 303 19.54 13.27 8.47
CA SER A 303 19.86 13.80 9.78
C SER A 303 18.93 13.21 10.85
N PHE A 304 19.52 12.76 11.93
CA PHE A 304 18.83 12.20 13.09
C PHE A 304 19.24 12.93 14.36
N SER A 305 18.27 13.50 15.07
CA SER A 305 18.49 14.14 16.37
C SER A 305 17.72 13.41 17.45
N LYS A 306 18.46 12.80 18.38
CA LYS A 306 17.89 12.02 19.48
C LYS A 306 17.04 12.90 20.41
N ASP A 307 15.92 12.35 20.90
CA ASP A 307 15.09 12.96 21.92
C ASP A 307 15.86 13.12 23.23
N PRO A 308 16.11 14.36 23.69
CA PRO A 308 16.88 14.60 24.91
C PRO A 308 16.18 14.11 26.18
N THR A 309 14.85 13.91 26.15
CA THR A 309 14.09 13.46 27.31
C THR A 309 14.36 12.00 27.67
N MET A 310 14.76 11.17 26.71
CA MET A 310 15.03 9.74 26.93
C MET A 310 16.22 9.48 27.84
N GLY A 311 17.21 10.38 27.87
CA GLY A 311 18.41 10.22 28.71
C GLY A 311 18.24 10.57 30.18
N ASN A 312 17.11 11.13 30.58
CA ASN A 312 16.90 11.60 31.94
C ASN A 312 15.71 10.89 32.60
N PRO A 313 15.90 10.10 33.66
CA PRO A 313 14.83 9.38 34.35
C PRO A 313 13.65 10.25 34.82
N LYS A 314 13.88 11.56 35.06
CA LYS A 314 12.81 12.48 35.48
C LYS A 314 11.94 13.00 34.35
N THR A 315 12.43 12.93 33.10
CA THR A 315 11.72 13.44 31.91
C THR A 315 11.36 12.35 30.93
N GLN A 316 11.75 11.11 31.20
CA GLN A 316 11.41 9.95 30.39
C GLN A 316 9.89 9.80 30.27
N ARG A 317 9.46 9.46 29.06
CA ARG A 317 8.06 9.15 28.75
C ARG A 317 7.90 7.65 28.67
N LEU A 318 7.08 7.10 29.55
CA LEU A 318 6.78 5.68 29.60
C LEU A 318 5.30 5.47 29.30
N LEU A 319 5.03 4.48 28.45
CA LEU A 319 3.67 3.98 28.28
C LEU A 319 3.22 3.37 29.61
N SER A 320 2.09 3.84 30.13
CA SER A 320 1.59 3.38 31.43
C SER A 320 0.96 2.00 31.34
N GLY A 321 1.40 1.07 32.24
CA GLY A 321 0.74 -0.23 32.42
C GLY A 321 -0.74 -0.13 32.83
N PRO A 322 -1.39 -1.25 33.17
CA PRO A 322 -0.82 -2.53 33.59
C PRO A 322 -0.56 -3.51 32.45
N TRP A 323 0.69 -3.83 32.19
CA TRP A 323 1.08 -4.87 31.23
C TRP A 323 0.90 -6.28 31.80
N VAL A 324 0.80 -7.27 30.93
CA VAL A 324 0.80 -8.68 31.34
C VAL A 324 2.12 -8.98 32.06
N PRO A 325 2.07 -9.58 33.28
CA PRO A 325 3.28 -9.92 34.00
C PRO A 325 4.23 -10.80 33.20
N GLY A 326 5.51 -10.40 33.11
CA GLY A 326 6.55 -11.13 32.39
C GLY A 326 6.59 -10.89 30.88
N SER A 327 5.67 -10.12 30.31
CA SER A 327 5.72 -9.68 28.92
C SER A 327 6.07 -8.19 28.86
N GLY A 328 7.02 -7.83 27.99
CA GLY A 328 7.26 -6.43 27.61
C GLY A 328 6.19 -5.93 26.63
N VAL A 329 6.33 -4.68 26.21
CA VAL A 329 5.49 -4.12 25.14
C VAL A 329 5.73 -4.87 23.84
N ASN A 330 4.64 -5.36 23.22
CA ASN A 330 4.70 -5.98 21.91
C ASN A 330 4.51 -4.91 20.82
N GLY A 331 5.41 -4.86 19.83
CA GLY A 331 5.31 -3.94 18.69
C GLY A 331 4.04 -4.12 17.86
N GLN A 332 3.50 -5.33 17.77
CA GLN A 332 2.24 -5.61 17.07
C GLN A 332 1.02 -5.03 17.81
N ALA A 333 1.10 -4.81 19.12
CA ALA A 333 0.04 -4.17 19.90
C ALA A 333 0.18 -2.64 19.96
N LEU A 334 0.96 -2.06 19.05
CA LEU A 334 1.16 -0.61 18.92
C LEU A 334 0.76 -0.13 17.53
N ALA A 335 0.11 1.03 17.44
CA ALA A 335 -0.19 1.69 16.19
C ALA A 335 -0.06 3.21 16.34
N VAL A 336 0.62 3.86 15.39
CA VAL A 336 0.79 5.32 15.34
C VAL A 336 -0.04 5.88 14.20
N ALA A 337 -0.79 6.94 14.48
CA ALA A 337 -1.58 7.59 13.45
C ALA A 337 -0.69 8.17 12.33
N PRO A 338 -1.18 8.21 11.07
CA PRO A 338 -0.38 8.69 9.93
C PRO A 338 0.13 10.13 10.08
N ASP A 339 -0.55 10.94 10.89
CA ASP A 339 -0.14 12.31 11.21
C ASP A 339 0.84 12.42 12.39
N GLY A 340 1.16 11.29 13.04
CA GLY A 340 2.07 11.24 14.18
C GLY A 340 1.51 11.77 15.50
N ARG A 341 0.22 12.14 15.57
CA ARG A 341 -0.37 12.78 16.74
C ARG A 341 -1.01 11.81 17.75
N LEU A 342 -1.42 10.63 17.28
CA LEU A 342 -2.03 9.61 18.12
C LEU A 342 -1.17 8.36 18.15
N LEU A 343 -0.98 7.81 19.34
CA LEU A 343 -0.35 6.51 19.57
C LEU A 343 -1.36 5.61 20.29
N PHE A 344 -1.71 4.51 19.68
CA PHE A 344 -2.57 3.48 20.26
C PHE A 344 -1.73 2.35 20.81
N SER A 345 -2.09 1.84 21.97
CA SER A 345 -1.41 0.72 22.62
C SER A 345 -2.41 -0.26 23.22
N GLY A 346 -2.13 -1.55 23.03
CA GLY A 346 -2.80 -2.70 23.63
C GLY A 346 -1.82 -3.52 24.47
N GLY A 347 -2.16 -4.77 24.77
CA GLY A 347 -1.33 -5.67 25.57
C GLY A 347 -1.55 -5.57 27.07
N TYR A 348 -2.61 -4.89 27.49
CA TYR A 348 -2.97 -4.75 28.89
C TYR A 348 -3.78 -5.94 29.38
N TRP A 349 -3.52 -6.39 30.62
CA TRP A 349 -4.20 -7.55 31.19
C TRP A 349 -5.71 -7.33 31.41
N ASP A 350 -6.15 -6.08 31.45
CA ASP A 350 -7.56 -5.68 31.62
C ASP A 350 -8.32 -5.59 30.28
N GLY A 351 -7.73 -6.01 29.16
CA GLY A 351 -8.34 -5.93 27.83
C GLY A 351 -8.53 -4.50 27.32
N SER A 352 -7.92 -3.51 27.95
CA SER A 352 -8.07 -2.11 27.57
C SER A 352 -7.24 -1.74 26.34
N LEU A 353 -7.73 -0.74 25.60
CA LEU A 353 -7.02 -0.04 24.55
C LEU A 353 -6.76 1.39 25.00
N LYS A 354 -5.51 1.83 24.95
CA LYS A 354 -5.13 3.20 25.35
C LYS A 354 -4.72 4.04 24.16
N CYS A 355 -5.05 5.33 24.23
CA CYS A 355 -4.66 6.33 23.25
C CYS A 355 -3.80 7.40 23.88
N GLY A 356 -2.61 7.61 23.38
CA GLY A 356 -1.74 8.74 23.69
C GLY A 356 -1.94 9.85 22.67
N VAL A 357 -2.14 11.10 23.14
CA VAL A 357 -2.27 12.28 22.28
C VAL A 357 -0.99 13.10 22.35
N GLY A 358 -0.37 13.31 21.18
CA GLY A 358 0.76 14.22 21.02
C GLY A 358 0.29 15.68 21.04
N SER A 359 0.78 16.49 21.99
CA SER A 359 0.56 17.93 21.97
C SER A 359 1.70 18.63 21.21
N GLU A 360 1.37 19.58 20.34
CA GLU A 360 2.34 20.52 19.79
C GLU A 360 2.78 21.49 20.88
N ALA A 361 3.75 21.10 21.70
CA ALA A 361 4.47 22.08 22.52
C ALA A 361 5.40 22.86 21.59
N GLY A 362 5.22 24.17 21.47
CA GLY A 362 5.99 25.05 20.60
C GLY A 362 7.49 24.77 20.66
N GLN A 363 8.09 24.47 19.50
CA GLN A 363 9.45 24.01 19.20
C GLN A 363 9.60 22.53 18.81
N GLY A 364 8.64 21.93 18.08
CA GLY A 364 8.84 20.62 17.44
C GLY A 364 8.93 19.42 18.38
N LYS A 365 8.36 19.50 19.57
CA LYS A 365 8.26 18.40 20.54
C LYS A 365 6.81 17.97 20.68
N CYS A 366 6.49 16.74 20.29
CA CYS A 366 5.22 16.12 20.62
C CYS A 366 5.31 15.45 21.99
N ASP A 367 4.52 15.91 22.95
CA ASP A 367 4.34 15.25 24.23
C ASP A 367 3.07 14.41 24.19
N TYR A 368 3.20 13.09 24.20
CA TYR A 368 2.05 12.20 24.27
C TYR A 368 1.53 12.14 25.72
N SER A 369 0.39 12.75 25.97
CA SER A 369 -0.36 12.56 27.20
C SER A 369 -1.32 11.38 27.02
N VAL A 370 -1.25 10.38 27.90
CA VAL A 370 -2.16 9.23 27.87
C VAL A 370 -3.53 9.70 28.35
N LEU A 371 -4.50 9.73 27.45
CA LEU A 371 -5.90 9.85 27.82
C LEU A 371 -6.41 8.46 28.21
N PRO A 372 -7.04 8.29 29.38
CA PRO A 372 -7.74 7.07 29.71
C PRO A 372 -8.98 6.96 28.82
N MET A 373 -8.83 6.38 27.64
CA MET A 373 -9.96 6.10 26.77
C MET A 373 -10.18 4.59 26.73
N PHE A 374 -11.36 4.20 27.16
CA PHE A 374 -11.93 2.86 27.09
C PHE A 374 -11.36 1.80 28.06
N SER A 375 -11.89 1.79 29.26
CA SER A 375 -12.00 0.57 30.07
C SER A 375 -12.92 -0.40 29.31
N HIS A 376 -12.43 -1.62 28.99
CA HIS A 376 -13.18 -2.75 28.43
C HIS A 376 -13.53 -2.65 26.95
N SER A 377 -12.50 -2.60 26.08
CA SER A 377 -12.71 -2.79 24.65
C SER A 377 -12.96 -4.26 24.29
N HIS A 378 -12.13 -5.15 24.78
CA HIS A 378 -12.19 -6.60 24.57
C HIS A 378 -12.40 -7.36 25.87
N ALA A 379 -12.87 -8.61 25.78
CA ALA A 379 -13.05 -9.48 26.94
C ALA A 379 -11.72 -10.06 27.48
N ASP A 380 -10.65 -10.01 26.68
CA ASP A 380 -9.31 -10.48 27.04
C ASP A 380 -8.26 -9.54 26.41
N ILE A 381 -7.00 -9.84 26.56
CA ILE A 381 -5.84 -9.06 26.14
C ILE A 381 -5.88 -8.72 24.66
N VAL A 382 -5.68 -7.45 24.31
CA VAL A 382 -5.48 -7.00 22.94
C VAL A 382 -4.07 -7.39 22.49
N THR A 383 -3.96 -8.30 21.52
CA THR A 383 -2.70 -8.89 21.06
C THR A 383 -2.05 -8.09 19.93
N CYS A 384 -2.87 -7.48 19.08
CA CYS A 384 -2.40 -6.78 17.88
C CYS A 384 -3.31 -5.61 17.49
N LEU A 385 -2.69 -4.62 16.85
CA LEU A 385 -3.33 -3.41 16.34
C LEU A 385 -2.82 -3.12 14.93
N ALA A 386 -3.70 -2.65 14.07
CA ALA A 386 -3.32 -2.07 12.79
C ALA A 386 -4.16 -0.84 12.49
N LEU A 387 -3.54 0.16 11.89
CA LEU A 387 -4.19 1.39 11.49
C LEU A 387 -4.23 1.47 9.97
N ASP A 388 -5.36 1.92 9.44
CA ASP A 388 -5.51 2.19 8.02
C ASP A 388 -4.58 3.33 7.56
N THR A 389 -4.05 3.21 6.36
CA THR A 389 -3.18 4.22 5.73
C THR A 389 -3.84 5.59 5.62
N CYS A 390 -5.17 5.62 5.48
CA CYS A 390 -5.95 6.85 5.47
C CYS A 390 -6.19 7.44 6.86
N GLY A 391 -5.94 6.68 7.95
CA GLY A 391 -6.16 7.11 9.32
C GLY A 391 -7.64 7.23 9.69
N ILE A 392 -8.51 6.45 9.04
CA ILE A 392 -9.97 6.48 9.28
C ILE A 392 -10.37 5.42 10.30
N TYR A 393 -9.81 4.21 10.18
CA TYR A 393 -10.14 3.07 11.02
C TYR A 393 -8.90 2.45 11.67
N LEU A 394 -9.08 2.01 12.92
CA LEU A 394 -8.16 1.15 13.65
C LEU A 394 -8.82 -0.22 13.80
N ILE A 395 -8.08 -1.29 13.60
CA ILE A 395 -8.51 -2.64 13.94
C ILE A 395 -7.70 -3.14 15.13
N SER A 396 -8.38 -3.79 16.09
CA SER A 396 -7.76 -4.47 17.22
C SER A 396 -8.12 -5.96 17.19
N GLY A 397 -7.14 -6.81 17.38
CA GLY A 397 -7.33 -8.25 17.57
C GLY A 397 -7.02 -8.64 19.01
N SER A 398 -7.71 -9.65 19.53
CA SER A 398 -7.61 -10.03 20.94
C SER A 398 -7.51 -11.55 21.12
N ARG A 399 -7.06 -11.94 22.31
CA ARG A 399 -7.09 -13.31 22.78
C ARG A 399 -8.51 -13.84 22.94
N ASP A 400 -9.52 -12.96 23.06
CA ASP A 400 -10.94 -13.31 23.10
C ASP A 400 -11.49 -13.84 21.76
N THR A 401 -10.63 -14.07 20.75
CA THR A 401 -10.93 -14.57 19.41
C THR A 401 -11.62 -13.58 18.47
N THR A 402 -11.88 -12.35 18.93
CA THR A 402 -12.57 -11.33 18.15
C THR A 402 -11.63 -10.24 17.61
N CYS A 403 -12.05 -9.60 16.53
CA CYS A 403 -11.46 -8.35 16.08
C CYS A 403 -12.50 -7.23 16.16
N MET A 404 -12.08 -6.05 16.54
CA MET A 404 -12.95 -4.86 16.60
C MET A 404 -12.41 -3.77 15.69
N VAL A 405 -13.29 -3.17 14.91
CA VAL A 405 -12.98 -2.02 14.05
C VAL A 405 -13.49 -0.74 14.71
N TRP A 406 -12.60 0.22 14.88
CA TRP A 406 -12.85 1.50 15.54
C TRP A 406 -12.69 2.63 14.55
N ARG A 407 -13.56 3.62 14.59
CA ARG A 407 -13.42 4.83 13.79
C ARG A 407 -12.62 5.88 14.55
N LEU A 408 -11.64 6.49 13.87
CA LEU A 408 -10.93 7.66 14.40
C LEU A 408 -11.82 8.90 14.26
N LEU A 409 -11.95 9.64 15.34
CA LEU A 409 -12.73 10.88 15.39
C LEU A 409 -11.81 12.05 15.05
N GLN A 410 -12.08 12.70 13.95
CA GLN A 410 -11.41 13.94 13.56
C GLN A 410 -12.36 15.10 13.92
N GLN A 411 -12.02 15.86 14.96
CA GLN A 411 -12.71 17.12 15.28
C GLN A 411 -11.82 18.28 14.86
N VAL A 412 -12.44 19.30 14.25
CA VAL A 412 -11.74 20.54 13.86
C VAL A 412 -11.18 21.21 15.12
N GLY A 413 -9.86 21.20 15.25
CA GLY A 413 -9.13 21.87 16.35
C GLY A 413 -8.92 21.06 17.63
N MET A 414 -9.51 19.87 17.78
CA MET A 414 -9.24 18.97 18.90
C MET A 414 -9.23 17.50 18.46
N TRP A 415 -8.30 16.72 19.00
CA TRP A 415 -8.14 15.30 18.69
C TRP A 415 -9.16 14.49 19.50
N GLY A 416 -10.09 13.84 18.80
CA GLY A 416 -11.18 13.13 19.44
C GLY A 416 -10.87 11.67 19.82
N GLY A 417 -9.70 11.12 19.48
CA GLY A 417 -9.38 9.71 19.73
C GLY A 417 -10.22 8.73 18.89
N LEU A 418 -10.73 7.68 19.50
CA LEU A 418 -11.57 6.66 18.88
C LEU A 418 -13.06 6.90 19.15
N SER A 419 -13.91 6.30 18.31
CA SER A 419 -15.36 6.21 18.58
C SER A 419 -15.62 5.49 19.91
N PRO A 420 -16.65 5.88 20.69
CA PRO A 420 -16.92 5.28 22.01
C PRO A 420 -17.34 3.80 21.92
N LYS A 421 -17.75 3.34 20.77
CA LYS A 421 -18.09 1.94 20.46
C LYS A 421 -17.41 1.52 19.18
N PRO A 422 -17.05 0.23 19.03
CA PRO A 422 -16.56 -0.29 17.77
C PRO A 422 -17.62 -0.13 16.69
N VAL A 423 -17.20 0.17 15.48
CA VAL A 423 -18.09 0.23 14.31
C VAL A 423 -18.51 -1.17 13.92
N GLN A 424 -17.58 -2.12 14.00
CA GLN A 424 -17.83 -3.54 13.72
C GLN A 424 -17.13 -4.40 14.76
N VAL A 425 -17.71 -5.57 15.04
CA VAL A 425 -17.09 -6.68 15.76
C VAL A 425 -17.05 -7.87 14.81
N LEU A 426 -15.86 -8.35 14.50
CA LEU A 426 -15.61 -9.40 13.53
C LEU A 426 -15.36 -10.71 14.27
N TYR A 427 -16.09 -11.73 13.87
CA TYR A 427 -16.09 -13.08 14.47
C TYR A 427 -15.63 -14.11 13.46
N GLY A 428 -15.24 -15.30 13.94
CA GLY A 428 -14.94 -16.46 13.11
C GLY A 428 -13.69 -17.23 13.51
N HIS A 429 -12.77 -16.64 14.29
CA HIS A 429 -11.62 -17.36 14.83
C HIS A 429 -12.02 -18.23 16.03
N GLU A 430 -11.37 -19.40 16.14
CA GLU A 430 -11.54 -20.36 17.26
C GLU A 430 -10.42 -20.23 18.30
N ALA A 431 -9.33 -19.56 17.95
CA ALA A 431 -8.20 -19.30 18.83
C ALA A 431 -7.86 -17.79 18.86
N ALA A 432 -6.90 -17.43 19.71
CA ALA A 432 -6.46 -16.05 19.88
C ALA A 432 -6.05 -15.41 18.54
N VAL A 433 -6.48 -14.19 18.29
CA VAL A 433 -6.03 -13.41 17.14
C VAL A 433 -4.61 -12.93 17.42
N SER A 434 -3.68 -13.21 16.53
CA SER A 434 -2.25 -12.93 16.70
C SER A 434 -1.77 -11.72 15.91
N CYS A 435 -2.39 -11.44 14.76
CA CYS A 435 -2.03 -10.34 13.87
C CYS A 435 -3.24 -9.87 13.05
N VAL A 436 -3.24 -8.59 12.69
CA VAL A 436 -4.32 -7.95 11.92
C VAL A 436 -3.75 -6.96 10.92
N ALA A 437 -4.47 -6.74 9.82
CA ALA A 437 -4.21 -5.69 8.84
C ALA A 437 -5.53 -5.14 8.31
N ILE A 438 -5.53 -3.87 7.89
CA ILE A 438 -6.74 -3.17 7.44
C ILE A 438 -6.43 -2.25 6.27
N SER A 439 -7.34 -2.21 5.28
CA SER A 439 -7.30 -1.26 4.16
C SER A 439 -8.71 -0.75 3.90
N THR A 440 -8.91 0.54 4.12
CA THR A 440 -10.20 1.22 3.85
C THR A 440 -10.47 1.33 2.35
N GLU A 441 -9.44 1.51 1.55
CA GLU A 441 -9.55 1.63 0.09
C GLU A 441 -10.10 0.35 -0.54
N LEU A 442 -9.68 -0.80 -0.01
CA LEU A 442 -10.12 -2.12 -0.47
C LEU A 442 -11.36 -2.64 0.29
N ASP A 443 -11.88 -1.90 1.26
CA ASP A 443 -12.93 -2.35 2.20
C ASP A 443 -12.62 -3.69 2.88
N MET A 444 -11.33 -3.91 3.23
CA MET A 444 -10.81 -5.19 3.66
C MET A 444 -10.16 -5.12 5.04
N ALA A 445 -10.57 -6.04 5.92
CA ALA A 445 -9.92 -6.33 7.19
C ALA A 445 -9.47 -7.80 7.17
N VAL A 446 -8.20 -8.05 7.47
CA VAL A 446 -7.64 -9.39 7.51
C VAL A 446 -7.07 -9.66 8.89
N SER A 447 -7.38 -10.82 9.43
CA SER A 447 -6.94 -11.27 10.77
C SER A 447 -6.32 -12.66 10.70
N GLY A 448 -5.23 -12.86 11.40
CA GLY A 448 -4.56 -14.14 11.56
C GLY A 448 -4.66 -14.63 13.00
N SER A 449 -4.72 -15.94 13.21
CA SER A 449 -4.92 -16.58 14.50
C SER A 449 -3.80 -17.54 14.86
N GLU A 450 -3.73 -17.90 16.15
CA GLU A 450 -2.80 -18.89 16.67
C GLU A 450 -3.10 -20.33 16.17
N ASP A 451 -4.30 -20.57 15.64
CA ASP A 451 -4.67 -21.86 15.01
C ASP A 451 -4.21 -21.99 13.55
N GLY A 452 -3.53 -20.98 13.03
CA GLY A 452 -3.04 -20.94 11.65
C GLY A 452 -4.08 -20.49 10.63
N THR A 453 -5.28 -20.07 11.04
CA THR A 453 -6.29 -19.53 10.13
C THR A 453 -6.10 -18.05 9.88
N VAL A 454 -6.42 -17.61 8.66
CA VAL A 454 -6.50 -16.20 8.27
C VAL A 454 -7.90 -15.93 7.76
N ILE A 455 -8.57 -14.91 8.28
CA ILE A 455 -9.93 -14.56 7.87
C ILE A 455 -9.96 -13.18 7.24
N ILE A 456 -10.69 -13.06 6.14
CA ILE A 456 -10.96 -11.82 5.42
C ILE A 456 -12.39 -11.39 5.72
N HIS A 457 -12.55 -10.13 6.15
CA HIS A 457 -13.85 -9.48 6.36
C HIS A 457 -13.93 -8.16 5.60
N THR A 458 -15.15 -7.71 5.29
CA THR A 458 -15.40 -6.33 4.86
C THR A 458 -15.42 -5.40 6.08
N ILE A 459 -14.90 -4.17 5.93
CA ILE A 459 -14.88 -3.18 7.02
C ILE A 459 -16.27 -2.56 7.22
N ARG A 460 -16.90 -2.15 6.11
CA ARG A 460 -18.16 -1.38 6.16
C ARG A 460 -19.33 -2.17 6.73
N ARG A 461 -19.45 -3.45 6.38
CA ARG A 461 -20.56 -4.33 6.79
C ARG A 461 -20.15 -5.36 7.85
N GLY A 462 -18.85 -5.56 8.10
CA GLY A 462 -18.35 -6.60 8.99
C GLY A 462 -18.63 -8.03 8.50
N GLN A 463 -18.83 -8.20 7.19
CA GLN A 463 -19.19 -9.49 6.61
C GLN A 463 -17.95 -10.37 6.44
N PHE A 464 -18.10 -11.64 6.75
CA PHE A 464 -17.13 -12.67 6.41
C PHE A 464 -17.06 -12.83 4.89
N VAL A 465 -15.83 -12.83 4.35
CA VAL A 465 -15.57 -13.02 2.92
C VAL A 465 -14.98 -14.41 2.68
N ALA A 466 -13.86 -14.73 3.33
CA ALA A 466 -13.16 -16.00 3.15
C ALA A 466 -12.30 -16.33 4.36
N ALA A 467 -12.06 -17.64 4.56
CA ALA A 467 -11.05 -18.15 5.49
C ALA A 467 -9.93 -18.84 4.70
N LEU A 468 -8.70 -18.45 4.96
CA LEU A 468 -7.51 -18.99 4.32
C LEU A 468 -6.77 -19.88 5.30
N ARG A 469 -6.23 -20.98 4.80
CA ARG A 469 -5.32 -21.85 5.55
C ARG A 469 -4.02 -22.00 4.77
N PRO A 470 -2.86 -21.66 5.35
CA PRO A 470 -1.58 -21.91 4.71
C PRO A 470 -1.42 -23.40 4.36
N PRO A 471 -0.93 -23.73 3.16
CA PRO A 471 -0.81 -25.10 2.70
C PRO A 471 0.33 -25.84 3.40
N GLY A 472 0.25 -27.17 3.43
CA GLY A 472 1.38 -28.06 3.68
C GLY A 472 1.60 -28.52 5.11
N ALA A 473 0.94 -27.98 6.11
CA ALA A 473 1.14 -28.36 7.50
C ALA A 473 0.20 -29.48 7.94
N THR A 474 0.74 -30.58 8.47
CA THR A 474 -0.06 -31.61 9.18
C THR A 474 -0.61 -31.08 10.51
N LEU A 475 0.13 -30.18 11.16
CA LEU A 475 -0.28 -29.42 12.33
C LEU A 475 0.05 -27.94 12.09
N PRO A 476 -0.94 -27.13 11.68
CA PRO A 476 -0.74 -25.70 11.49
C PRO A 476 -0.37 -25.06 12.84
N GLY A 477 0.65 -24.23 12.82
CA GLY A 477 1.02 -23.36 13.93
C GLY A 477 0.53 -21.93 13.71
N PRO A 478 0.84 -21.01 14.63
CA PRO A 478 0.34 -19.65 14.60
C PRO A 478 0.75 -18.87 13.35
N VAL A 479 -0.16 -18.01 12.91
CA VAL A 479 0.14 -16.91 11.99
C VAL A 479 0.79 -15.82 12.84
N SER A 480 2.07 -15.52 12.63
CA SER A 480 2.79 -14.58 13.48
C SER A 480 2.83 -13.16 12.94
N HIS A 481 2.84 -12.99 11.62
CA HIS A 481 2.82 -11.68 10.96
C HIS A 481 1.90 -11.70 9.74
N LEU A 482 1.25 -10.57 9.53
CA LEU A 482 0.34 -10.34 8.41
C LEU A 482 0.50 -8.90 7.92
N ALA A 483 0.49 -8.73 6.59
CA ALA A 483 0.54 -7.41 5.98
C ALA A 483 -0.29 -7.39 4.70
N LEU A 484 -0.84 -6.21 4.38
CA LEU A 484 -1.58 -5.94 3.14
C LEU A 484 -0.76 -5.05 2.23
N GLY A 485 -0.63 -5.45 0.97
CA GLY A 485 -0.14 -4.58 -0.10
C GLY A 485 -1.23 -3.61 -0.58
N SER A 486 -0.82 -2.55 -1.27
CA SER A 486 -1.71 -1.52 -1.81
C SER A 486 -2.76 -2.05 -2.79
N GLU A 487 -2.46 -3.13 -3.50
CA GLU A 487 -3.33 -3.78 -4.48
C GLU A 487 -4.11 -4.98 -3.90
N GLY A 488 -4.12 -5.13 -2.57
CA GLY A 488 -4.82 -6.20 -1.89
C GLY A 488 -4.06 -7.52 -1.80
N GLN A 489 -2.77 -7.54 -2.10
CA GLN A 489 -1.93 -8.70 -1.83
C GLN A 489 -1.87 -8.94 -0.32
N ILE A 490 -2.15 -10.17 0.10
CA ILE A 490 -2.12 -10.58 1.50
C ILE A 490 -0.84 -11.39 1.74
N VAL A 491 0.08 -10.84 2.51
CA VAL A 491 1.33 -11.52 2.90
C VAL A 491 1.14 -12.10 4.28
N VAL A 492 1.27 -13.41 4.41
CA VAL A 492 1.05 -14.18 5.64
C VAL A 492 2.31 -14.92 6.01
N GLN A 493 2.81 -14.68 7.19
CA GLN A 493 3.89 -15.48 7.77
C GLN A 493 3.30 -16.45 8.78
N SER A 494 3.49 -17.74 8.54
CA SER A 494 3.01 -18.82 9.40
C SER A 494 4.14 -19.71 9.85
N SER A 495 3.90 -20.44 10.92
CA SER A 495 4.75 -21.54 11.38
C SER A 495 3.98 -22.86 11.32
N ALA A 496 4.71 -23.97 11.34
CA ALA A 496 4.13 -25.29 11.41
C ALA A 496 4.98 -26.18 12.32
N TRP A 497 4.30 -27.09 13.03
CA TRP A 497 4.97 -28.07 13.85
C TRP A 497 5.28 -29.32 13.03
N GLU A 498 6.54 -29.48 12.65
CA GLU A 498 7.05 -30.63 11.93
C GLU A 498 8.19 -31.28 12.74
N ARG A 499 8.18 -32.57 12.89
CA ARG A 499 9.31 -33.26 13.57
C ARG A 499 10.54 -33.24 12.66
N PRO A 500 11.72 -32.77 13.14
CA PRO A 500 12.09 -32.58 14.56
C PRO A 500 11.91 -31.14 15.12
N GLY A 501 11.28 -30.15 14.42
CA GLY A 501 11.24 -28.77 14.88
C GLY A 501 10.04 -27.96 14.38
N VAL A 502 10.19 -26.65 14.39
CA VAL A 502 9.23 -25.68 13.84
C VAL A 502 9.75 -25.23 12.48
N THR A 503 8.90 -25.30 11.47
CA THR A 503 9.15 -24.74 10.13
C THR A 503 8.43 -23.41 9.99
N TYR A 504 9.03 -22.50 9.25
CA TYR A 504 8.48 -21.18 8.97
C TYR A 504 8.23 -21.03 7.48
N SER A 505 7.15 -20.36 7.13
CA SER A 505 6.79 -20.14 5.73
C SER A 505 6.18 -18.77 5.54
N LEU A 506 6.43 -18.19 4.38
CA LEU A 506 5.83 -16.96 3.92
C LEU A 506 4.91 -17.29 2.75
N HIS A 507 3.67 -16.84 2.81
CA HIS A 507 2.66 -17.08 1.79
C HIS A 507 2.13 -15.77 1.25
N LEU A 508 1.94 -15.72 -0.06
CA LEU A 508 1.33 -14.60 -0.76
C LEU A 508 -0.03 -15.03 -1.31
N TYR A 509 -1.07 -14.31 -0.95
CA TYR A 509 -2.41 -14.49 -1.49
C TYR A 509 -2.83 -13.26 -2.27
N SER A 510 -3.70 -13.46 -3.27
CA SER A 510 -4.39 -12.38 -3.97
C SER A 510 -5.46 -11.75 -3.06
N VAL A 511 -6.04 -10.63 -3.50
CA VAL A 511 -7.16 -9.95 -2.86
C VAL A 511 -8.36 -10.88 -2.63
N ASN A 512 -8.57 -11.87 -3.51
CA ASN A 512 -9.63 -12.87 -3.42
C ASN A 512 -9.25 -14.09 -2.56
N GLY A 513 -8.10 -14.08 -1.91
CA GLY A 513 -7.64 -15.17 -1.05
C GLY A 513 -7.04 -16.37 -1.79
N ARG A 514 -6.72 -16.25 -3.09
CA ARG A 514 -6.01 -17.31 -3.83
C ARG A 514 -4.52 -17.27 -3.50
N LEU A 515 -3.96 -18.45 -3.15
CA LEU A 515 -2.52 -18.59 -2.94
C LEU A 515 -1.77 -18.39 -4.26
N ARG A 516 -0.83 -17.45 -4.28
CA ARG A 516 0.01 -17.10 -5.45
C ARG A 516 1.42 -17.64 -5.33
N ALA A 517 2.02 -17.51 -4.17
CA ALA A 517 3.37 -17.98 -3.91
C ALA A 517 3.51 -18.48 -2.47
N SER A 518 4.42 -19.41 -2.26
CA SER A 518 4.79 -19.92 -0.95
C SER A 518 6.30 -20.08 -0.90
N LEU A 519 6.93 -19.50 0.12
CA LEU A 519 8.37 -19.57 0.35
C LEU A 519 8.64 -20.18 1.71
N PRO A 520 9.25 -21.39 1.78
CA PRO A 520 9.76 -21.91 3.04
C PRO A 520 10.94 -21.04 3.51
N LEU A 521 10.96 -20.71 4.79
CA LEU A 521 11.99 -19.88 5.41
C LEU A 521 12.92 -20.78 6.24
N ALA A 522 14.22 -20.63 6.02
CA ALA A 522 15.23 -21.34 6.82
C ALA A 522 15.41 -20.73 8.21
N GLU A 523 14.99 -19.48 8.40
CA GLU A 523 15.22 -18.67 9.58
C GLU A 523 13.91 -18.25 10.22
N GLN A 524 13.91 -18.03 11.54
CA GLN A 524 12.76 -17.52 12.26
C GLN A 524 12.52 -16.05 11.93
N PRO A 525 11.38 -15.71 11.31
CA PRO A 525 11.02 -14.32 11.06
C PRO A 525 10.56 -13.62 12.35
N THR A 526 10.95 -12.35 12.48
CA THR A 526 10.67 -11.54 13.69
C THR A 526 10.01 -10.22 13.37
N ALA A 527 10.09 -9.76 12.12
CA ALA A 527 9.46 -8.54 11.66
C ALA A 527 9.12 -8.63 10.18
N LEU A 528 8.01 -8.04 9.77
CA LEU A 528 7.52 -8.00 8.40
C LEU A 528 7.07 -6.58 8.06
N ALA A 529 7.49 -6.08 6.89
CA ALA A 529 6.97 -4.87 6.29
C ALA A 529 6.77 -5.10 4.79
N VAL A 530 5.79 -4.41 4.20
CA VAL A 530 5.50 -4.51 2.77
C VAL A 530 5.48 -3.11 2.14
N THR A 531 5.87 -3.07 0.87
CA THR A 531 5.72 -1.93 -0.03
C THR A 531 4.96 -2.40 -1.27
N GLU A 532 4.75 -1.54 -2.26
CA GLU A 532 4.05 -1.92 -3.49
C GLU A 532 4.68 -3.14 -4.18
N ASP A 533 6.01 -3.15 -4.32
CA ASP A 533 6.73 -4.17 -5.09
C ASP A 533 7.56 -5.14 -4.23
N PHE A 534 7.76 -4.85 -2.94
CA PHE A 534 8.70 -5.61 -2.11
C PHE A 534 8.14 -6.01 -0.76
N VAL A 535 8.59 -7.17 -0.29
CA VAL A 535 8.39 -7.68 1.06
C VAL A 535 9.73 -7.63 1.79
N LEU A 536 9.76 -6.98 2.93
CA LEU A 536 10.92 -6.90 3.82
C LEU A 536 10.70 -7.81 5.01
N LEU A 537 11.64 -8.70 5.26
CA LEU A 537 11.58 -9.69 6.32
C LEU A 537 12.82 -9.60 7.21
N GLY A 538 12.63 -9.35 8.49
CA GLY A 538 13.67 -9.42 9.50
C GLY A 538 13.69 -10.76 10.19
N THR A 539 14.89 -11.28 10.50
CA THR A 539 15.06 -12.59 11.11
C THR A 539 15.75 -12.53 12.46
N ALA A 540 15.54 -13.57 13.27
CA ALA A 540 16.25 -13.77 14.53
C ALA A 540 17.74 -14.09 14.32
N GLN A 541 18.12 -14.54 13.12
CA GLN A 541 19.49 -14.83 12.72
C GLN A 541 20.23 -13.60 12.16
N CYS A 542 19.72 -12.42 12.48
CA CYS A 542 20.35 -11.12 12.17
C CYS A 542 20.44 -10.81 10.67
N ALA A 543 19.43 -11.18 9.88
CA ALA A 543 19.38 -10.87 8.45
C ALA A 543 18.13 -10.07 8.09
N LEU A 544 18.29 -9.09 7.20
CA LEU A 544 17.19 -8.39 6.53
C LEU A 544 17.09 -8.92 5.10
N HIS A 545 16.00 -9.57 4.76
CA HIS A 545 15.70 -10.05 3.43
C HIS A 545 14.78 -9.06 2.72
N ILE A 546 15.04 -8.82 1.44
CA ILE A 546 14.19 -8.04 0.55
C ILE A 546 13.77 -8.97 -0.58
N LEU A 547 12.46 -9.20 -0.69
CA LEU A 547 11.86 -10.12 -1.65
C LEU A 547 10.93 -9.35 -2.59
N HIS A 548 10.83 -9.80 -3.83
CA HIS A 548 9.81 -9.29 -4.76
C HIS A 548 8.41 -9.73 -4.32
N MET A 549 7.45 -8.81 -4.25
CA MET A 549 6.07 -9.08 -3.85
C MET A 549 5.44 -10.20 -4.69
N ASN A 550 5.57 -10.17 -6.01
CA ASN A 550 4.81 -11.05 -6.89
C ASN A 550 5.18 -12.54 -6.82
N LYS A 551 6.45 -12.86 -6.54
CA LYS A 551 6.95 -14.26 -6.58
C LYS A 551 7.68 -14.67 -5.30
N LEU A 552 7.80 -13.78 -4.32
CA LEU A 552 8.59 -13.95 -3.09
C LEU A 552 10.05 -14.36 -3.36
N LEU A 553 10.59 -14.01 -4.53
CA LEU A 553 11.98 -14.26 -4.88
C LEU A 553 12.89 -13.17 -4.29
N PRO A 554 14.13 -13.51 -3.89
CA PRO A 554 15.07 -12.52 -3.39
C PRO A 554 15.33 -11.42 -4.44
N ALA A 555 15.16 -10.16 -4.04
CA ALA A 555 15.46 -8.99 -4.86
C ALA A 555 16.91 -8.54 -4.72
N ALA A 556 17.51 -8.82 -3.55
CA ALA A 556 18.91 -8.56 -3.23
C ALA A 556 19.46 -9.64 -2.29
N PRO A 557 20.79 -9.78 -2.16
CA PRO A 557 21.38 -10.61 -1.12
C PRO A 557 20.91 -10.14 0.27
N PRO A 558 20.72 -11.07 1.24
CA PRO A 558 20.34 -10.70 2.60
C PRO A 558 21.37 -9.73 3.20
N LEU A 559 20.88 -8.65 3.79
CA LEU A 559 21.73 -7.66 4.45
C LEU A 559 22.00 -8.13 5.89
N PRO A 560 23.27 -8.49 6.24
CA PRO A 560 23.58 -8.99 7.57
C PRO A 560 23.55 -7.87 8.61
N MET A 561 22.91 -8.15 9.74
CA MET A 561 22.92 -7.33 10.93
C MET A 561 23.78 -8.00 12.02
N LYS A 562 24.14 -7.26 13.06
CA LYS A 562 24.94 -7.85 14.15
C LYS A 562 24.07 -8.44 15.27
N VAL A 563 22.80 -8.07 15.30
CA VAL A 563 21.85 -8.37 16.36
C VAL A 563 20.50 -8.69 15.75
N PRO A 564 19.66 -9.56 16.35
CA PRO A 564 18.34 -9.87 15.85
C PRO A 564 17.47 -8.64 15.61
N ILE A 565 16.67 -8.70 14.54
CA ILE A 565 15.74 -7.64 14.15
C ILE A 565 14.45 -7.77 14.96
N ARG A 566 13.89 -6.66 15.46
CA ARG A 566 12.63 -6.62 16.20
C ARG A 566 11.53 -5.82 15.54
N SER A 567 11.89 -4.80 14.77
CA SER A 567 10.92 -4.01 14.02
C SER A 567 11.50 -3.53 12.70
N ILE A 568 10.64 -3.39 11.70
CA ILE A 568 10.97 -2.85 10.38
C ILE A 568 9.90 -1.85 10.00
N ALA A 569 10.31 -0.69 9.51
CA ALA A 569 9.42 0.28 8.89
C ALA A 569 10.12 0.92 7.67
N VAL A 570 9.34 1.26 6.67
CA VAL A 570 9.82 1.95 5.46
C VAL A 570 9.35 3.39 5.49
N THR A 571 10.20 4.34 5.14
CA THR A 571 9.81 5.76 5.05
C THR A 571 8.87 6.00 3.87
N LYS A 572 8.05 7.05 3.95
CA LYS A 572 7.03 7.39 2.93
C LYS A 572 7.60 7.50 1.52
N GLU A 573 8.77 8.13 1.40
CA GLU A 573 9.45 8.34 0.13
C GLU A 573 10.17 7.09 -0.37
N LEU A 574 10.05 5.96 0.33
CA LEU A 574 10.79 4.73 0.07
C LEU A 574 12.32 4.93 0.04
N SER A 575 12.79 6.00 0.67
CA SER A 575 14.21 6.40 0.68
C SER A 575 15.04 5.67 1.71
N HIS A 576 14.41 5.20 2.80
CA HIS A 576 15.09 4.53 3.91
C HIS A 576 14.24 3.41 4.51
N VAL A 577 14.92 2.39 5.03
CA VAL A 577 14.32 1.37 5.91
C VAL A 577 14.87 1.56 7.32
N LEU A 578 13.97 1.65 8.27
CA LEU A 578 14.26 1.75 9.70
C LEU A 578 14.18 0.35 10.31
N VAL A 579 15.25 -0.11 10.91
CA VAL A 579 15.36 -1.44 11.51
C VAL A 579 15.68 -1.30 13.00
N GLY A 580 14.72 -1.67 13.84
CA GLY A 580 14.90 -1.73 15.30
C GLY A 580 15.48 -3.08 15.72
N LEU A 581 16.48 -3.06 16.57
CA LEU A 581 17.24 -4.23 17.00
C LEU A 581 16.89 -4.67 18.44
N GLU A 582 17.25 -5.90 18.76
CA GLU A 582 17.11 -6.51 20.09
C GLU A 582 17.92 -5.76 21.18
N ASP A 583 19.04 -5.12 20.83
CA ASP A 583 19.89 -4.37 21.74
C ASP A 583 19.48 -2.90 21.92
N GLY A 584 18.30 -2.51 21.42
CA GLY A 584 17.75 -1.16 21.53
C GLY A 584 18.29 -0.14 20.54
N LYS A 585 19.05 -0.58 19.57
CA LYS A 585 19.64 0.28 18.54
C LYS A 585 18.75 0.35 17.31
N LEU A 586 18.85 1.48 16.60
CA LEU A 586 18.21 1.71 15.32
C LEU A 586 19.25 1.66 14.20
N ILE A 587 19.00 0.85 13.19
CA ILE A 587 19.73 0.89 11.95
C ILE A 587 18.84 1.57 10.89
N VAL A 588 19.45 2.48 10.15
CA VAL A 588 18.86 3.13 8.98
C VAL A 588 19.52 2.55 7.74
N VAL A 589 18.77 1.88 6.90
CA VAL A 589 19.25 1.37 5.61
C VAL A 589 18.86 2.37 4.53
N GLY A 590 19.84 2.81 3.75
CA GLY A 590 19.67 3.74 2.64
C GLY A 590 20.53 3.35 1.44
N ALA A 591 20.27 3.96 0.28
CA ALA A 591 21.10 3.80 -0.90
C ALA A 591 22.43 4.56 -0.72
N GLY A 592 23.55 3.89 -0.99
CA GLY A 592 24.84 4.55 -1.07
C GLY A 592 24.93 5.41 -2.34
N GLN A 593 25.46 6.64 -2.25
CA GLN A 593 25.70 7.40 -3.48
C GLN A 593 26.78 6.76 -4.36
N PRO A 594 26.66 6.85 -5.71
CA PRO A 594 27.74 6.42 -6.61
C PRO A 594 29.05 7.15 -6.27
N SER A 595 30.13 6.39 -6.26
CA SER A 595 31.47 6.82 -5.82
C SER A 595 32.16 7.74 -6.83
N GLU A 596 31.65 8.94 -7.06
CA GLU A 596 32.35 9.99 -7.81
C GLU A 596 32.59 11.28 -7.03
N VAL A 597 32.63 11.26 -5.71
CA VAL A 597 33.18 12.38 -4.96
C VAL A 597 34.13 11.88 -3.86
N ARG A 598 35.41 12.12 -4.07
CA ARG A 598 36.48 12.03 -3.10
C ARG A 598 36.10 12.60 -1.74
N SER A 599 35.83 11.75 -0.75
CA SER A 599 35.98 12.17 0.65
C SER A 599 35.96 11.02 1.67
N SER A 600 36.85 10.06 1.54
CA SER A 600 37.24 9.18 2.66
C SER A 600 37.76 9.94 3.89
N GLN A 601 38.10 11.22 3.74
CA GLN A 601 38.52 12.08 4.84
C GLN A 601 37.40 12.74 5.64
N PHE A 602 36.22 12.98 5.03
CA PHE A 602 35.10 13.68 5.70
C PHE A 602 34.28 12.74 6.58
N ALA A 603 34.06 11.51 6.13
CA ALA A 603 33.39 10.46 6.94
C ALA A 603 34.23 10.14 8.21
N ARG A 604 35.55 10.16 8.13
CA ARG A 604 36.46 10.03 9.29
C ARG A 604 36.42 11.26 10.21
N ARG A 605 36.13 12.45 9.71
CA ARG A 605 35.97 13.67 10.54
C ARG A 605 34.64 13.69 11.27
N LEU A 606 33.54 13.30 10.64
CA LEU A 606 32.21 13.18 11.29
C LEU A 606 32.25 12.11 12.39
N TRP A 607 32.87 10.98 12.13
CA TRP A 607 33.07 9.93 13.13
C TRP A 607 33.94 10.39 14.31
N ARG A 608 34.94 11.23 14.06
CA ARG A 608 35.78 11.85 15.11
C ARG A 608 35.09 13.00 15.85
N SER A 609 34.22 13.78 15.22
CA SER A 609 33.46 14.83 15.92
C SER A 609 32.33 14.27 16.78
N SER A 610 31.66 13.21 16.34
CA SER A 610 30.72 12.44 17.15
C SER A 610 31.41 11.81 18.38
N ARG A 611 32.64 11.31 18.26
CA ARG A 611 33.46 10.85 19.39
C ARG A 611 33.85 11.97 20.34
N ARG A 612 34.10 13.19 19.87
CA ARG A 612 34.47 14.31 20.74
C ARG A 612 33.28 14.82 21.60
N ILE A 613 32.05 14.63 21.14
CA ILE A 613 30.87 14.98 21.93
C ILE A 613 30.58 13.88 22.97
N SER A 614 30.94 12.62 22.72
CA SER A 614 30.80 11.53 23.70
C SER A 614 31.99 11.39 24.66
N GLN A 615 33.19 11.93 24.33
CA GLN A 615 34.38 11.85 25.18
C GLN A 615 34.47 12.88 26.32
N VAL A 616 33.46 13.73 26.47
CA VAL A 616 33.34 14.59 27.69
C VAL A 616 32.70 13.85 28.86
N SER A 617 32.22 12.61 28.69
CA SER A 617 31.57 11.85 29.77
C SER A 617 31.96 10.39 30.00
N SER A 618 33.05 9.85 29.38
CA SER A 618 33.58 8.56 29.84
C SER A 618 34.98 8.30 29.24
N GLY A 619 35.99 8.16 30.09
CA GLY A 619 37.26 7.58 29.70
C GLY A 619 37.06 6.09 29.45
N GLU A 620 37.54 5.60 28.29
CA GLU A 620 38.09 4.25 28.13
C GLU A 620 38.42 3.94 26.66
N THR A 621 39.68 3.55 26.49
CA THR A 621 40.40 2.68 25.55
C THR A 621 40.00 2.57 24.08
N GLU A 622 40.99 2.90 23.24
CA GLU A 622 41.06 2.72 21.78
C GLU A 622 40.90 1.25 21.34
N TYR A 623 40.02 1.01 20.36
CA TYR A 623 40.00 -0.22 19.57
C TYR A 623 40.53 0.04 18.17
N ASN A 624 41.61 -0.67 17.82
CA ASN A 624 42.27 -0.58 16.52
C ASN A 624 41.68 -1.63 15.54
N PRO A 625 41.15 -1.26 14.37
CA PRO A 625 40.54 -2.21 13.46
C PRO A 625 41.47 -2.87 12.46
N ALA A 626 42.78 -2.96 12.72
CA ALA A 626 43.78 -3.48 11.78
C ALA A 626 44.14 -4.96 11.97
N GLU A 627 43.53 -5.70 12.91
CA GLU A 627 43.79 -7.12 13.11
C GLU A 627 42.46 -7.91 13.19
N ALA A 628 41.96 -8.32 12.04
CA ALA A 628 41.17 -9.55 11.87
C ALA A 628 41.11 -9.90 10.39
N HIS A 629 41.89 -10.90 10.06
CA HIS A 629 41.75 -11.69 8.84
C HIS A 629 40.44 -12.49 8.85
#